data_16260180ca5ab7b752460eadf0548a68
#
_entry.id   16260180ca5ab7b752460eadf0548a68
#
_cell.length_a   1.000
_cell.length_b   1.000
_cell.length_c   1.000
_cell.angle_alpha   90.00
_cell.angle_beta   90.00
_cell.angle_gamma   90.00
#
_symmetry.space_group_name_H-M   'P 1'
#
loop_
_entity.id
_entity.type
_entity.pdbx_description
1 polymer ?
#
loop_
_entity_poly.entity_id
_entity_poly.type
_entity_poly.pdbx_seq_one_letter_code
_entity_poly.pdbx_strand_id
1 'polypeptide(L)'
;ALPIFFIAILAEKLPPVQRDRARVTGLLLALVMRLLLLTSISWLATLTKPLVTLAGHAFSARDLIMLVGGVFLLFKATMELNERLEGKDEEQNPQKRGARFWPVVAQIVVLDAVFSLDSVITAVGMVDHLPVMMVAVIVAIFLMLLASKPLTRFVNNHPTIVILCLSFLLMIGFSLIADGFGFHIPKGYLYAAIGFSVVIEGLNQLAHFNRRRFLSAKLPLRKRTAEAVLRLLRGHHEHADLDAETSSLV
;
A
#
# COMPACT_ATOMS: atom_id res chain seq x y z
N ALA A 1 3.81 10.48 -2.07
CA ALA A 1 4.18 9.29 -1.27
C ALA A 1 3.28 8.07 -1.58
N LEU A 2 1.95 8.23 -1.71
CA LEU A 2 1.00 7.13 -1.99
C LEU A 2 1.30 6.31 -3.25
N PRO A 3 1.67 6.90 -4.41
CA PRO A 3 2.00 6.11 -5.60
C PRO A 3 3.13 5.11 -5.38
N ILE A 4 4.09 5.41 -4.50
CA ILE A 4 5.24 4.51 -4.23
C ILE A 4 4.77 3.22 -3.54
N PHE A 5 3.86 3.31 -2.57
CA PHE A 5 3.33 2.16 -1.87
C PHE A 5 2.63 1.22 -2.85
N PHE A 6 1.85 1.80 -3.77
CA PHE A 6 1.15 1.02 -4.78
C PHE A 6 2.12 0.39 -5.80
N ILE A 7 3.15 1.11 -6.21
CA ILE A 7 4.24 0.57 -7.05
C ILE A 7 4.92 -0.61 -6.33
N ALA A 8 5.15 -0.51 -5.02
CA ALA A 8 5.73 -1.58 -4.22
C ALA A 8 4.82 -2.83 -4.22
N ILE A 9 3.51 -2.65 -4.02
CA ILE A 9 2.52 -3.74 -4.03
C ILE A 9 2.43 -4.41 -5.41
N LEU A 10 2.35 -3.63 -6.48
CA LEU A 10 2.29 -4.17 -7.84
C LEU A 10 3.58 -4.89 -8.26
N ALA A 11 4.74 -4.34 -7.88
CA ALA A 11 6.02 -4.96 -8.18
C ALA A 11 6.20 -6.30 -7.44
N GLU A 12 5.53 -6.52 -6.32
CA GLU A 12 5.58 -7.77 -5.56
C GLU A 12 5.04 -8.96 -6.36
N LYS A 13 4.07 -8.73 -7.26
CA LYS A 13 3.51 -9.76 -8.16
C LYS A 13 4.52 -10.29 -9.20
N LEU A 14 5.66 -9.60 -9.35
CA LEU A 14 6.72 -10.01 -10.29
C LEU A 14 7.76 -10.91 -9.63
N PRO A 15 8.46 -11.77 -10.42
CA PRO A 15 9.62 -12.51 -9.95
C PRO A 15 10.69 -11.58 -9.34
N PRO A 16 11.43 -11.98 -8.30
CA PRO A 16 12.36 -11.12 -7.56
C PRO A 16 13.37 -10.36 -8.44
N VAL A 17 13.86 -11.01 -9.50
CA VAL A 17 14.83 -10.42 -10.45
C VAL A 17 14.23 -9.27 -11.27
N GLN A 18 12.91 -9.32 -11.53
CA GLN A 18 12.22 -8.32 -12.36
C GLN A 18 11.61 -7.19 -11.54
N ARG A 19 11.42 -7.36 -10.23
CA ARG A 19 10.81 -6.35 -9.33
C ARG A 19 11.54 -5.02 -9.38
N ASP A 20 12.85 -5.03 -9.23
CA ASP A 20 13.67 -3.82 -9.23
C ASP A 20 13.66 -3.14 -10.60
N ARG A 21 13.71 -3.92 -11.68
CA ARG A 21 13.65 -3.38 -13.05
C ARG A 21 12.29 -2.76 -13.33
N ALA A 22 11.18 -3.43 -13.01
CA ALA A 22 9.83 -2.91 -13.22
C ALA A 22 9.60 -1.61 -12.46
N ARG A 23 10.08 -1.54 -11.22
CA ARG A 23 9.97 -0.35 -10.39
C ARG A 23 10.76 0.83 -10.97
N VAL A 24 12.03 0.62 -11.32
CA VAL A 24 12.87 1.68 -11.90
C VAL A 24 12.33 2.12 -13.26
N THR A 25 11.98 1.17 -14.14
CA THR A 25 11.41 1.47 -15.46
C THR A 25 10.07 2.20 -15.32
N GLY A 26 9.19 1.75 -14.41
CA GLY A 26 7.91 2.40 -14.16
C GLY A 26 8.06 3.84 -13.66
N LEU A 27 8.97 4.08 -12.71
CA LEU A 27 9.25 5.42 -12.18
C LEU A 27 9.92 6.34 -13.22
N LEU A 28 10.80 5.82 -14.06
CA LEU A 28 11.39 6.60 -15.15
C LEU A 28 10.37 6.98 -16.22
N LEU A 29 9.49 6.04 -16.60
CA LEU A 29 8.38 6.34 -17.51
C LEU A 29 7.40 7.34 -16.90
N ALA A 30 7.09 7.20 -15.61
CA ALA A 30 6.29 8.15 -14.87
C ALA A 30 6.93 9.56 -14.85
N LEU A 31 8.26 9.65 -14.65
CA LEU A 31 8.98 10.93 -14.77
C LEU A 31 8.81 11.56 -16.14
N VAL A 32 9.05 10.81 -17.20
CA VAL A 32 8.91 11.30 -18.58
C VAL A 32 7.48 11.78 -18.83
N MET A 33 6.46 10.99 -18.47
CA MET A 33 5.05 11.36 -18.62
C MET A 33 4.73 12.65 -17.85
N ARG A 34 5.23 12.79 -16.62
CA ARG A 34 5.00 13.96 -15.77
C ARG A 34 5.66 15.22 -16.33
N LEU A 35 6.89 15.10 -16.86
CA LEU A 35 7.57 16.20 -17.54
C LEU A 35 6.85 16.59 -18.84
N LEU A 36 6.37 15.63 -19.60
CA LEU A 36 5.56 15.89 -20.80
C LEU A 36 4.23 16.59 -20.46
N LEU A 37 3.55 16.18 -19.40
CA LEU A 37 2.35 16.86 -18.93
C LEU A 37 2.64 18.31 -18.50
N LEU A 38 3.73 18.56 -17.78
CA LEU A 38 4.15 19.90 -17.40
C LEU A 38 4.50 20.79 -18.60
N THR A 39 5.24 20.27 -19.59
CA THR A 39 5.59 21.03 -20.79
C THR A 39 4.38 21.30 -21.69
N SER A 40 3.38 20.39 -21.63
CA SER A 40 2.11 20.52 -22.37
C SER A 40 1.08 21.40 -21.64
N ILE A 41 1.51 22.33 -20.81
CA ILE A 41 0.66 23.13 -19.93
C ILE A 41 -0.43 23.89 -20.71
N SER A 42 -0.09 24.41 -21.88
CA SER A 42 -1.04 25.10 -22.75
C SER A 42 -2.12 24.16 -23.29
N TRP A 43 -1.76 22.92 -23.56
CA TRP A 43 -2.70 21.87 -23.96
C TRP A 43 -3.55 21.42 -22.75
N LEU A 44 -2.97 21.29 -21.58
CA LEU A 44 -3.65 20.94 -20.34
C LEU A 44 -4.74 21.96 -19.99
N ALA A 45 -4.48 23.26 -20.20
CA ALA A 45 -5.47 24.31 -20.02
C ALA A 45 -6.67 24.17 -20.99
N THR A 46 -6.49 23.55 -22.14
CA THR A 46 -7.61 23.27 -23.07
C THR A 46 -8.50 22.13 -22.59
N LEU A 47 -7.99 21.18 -21.80
CA LEU A 47 -8.73 20.04 -21.23
C LEU A 47 -9.77 20.48 -20.19
N THR A 48 -9.65 21.69 -19.64
CA THR A 48 -10.63 22.24 -18.70
C THR A 48 -11.83 22.89 -19.39
N LYS A 49 -11.79 23.04 -20.73
CA LYS A 49 -12.95 23.56 -21.49
C LYS A 49 -14.04 22.51 -21.56
N PRO A 50 -15.33 22.92 -21.42
CA PRO A 50 -16.44 21.98 -21.53
C PRO A 50 -16.50 21.37 -22.93
N LEU A 51 -16.49 20.04 -23.02
CA LEU A 51 -16.62 19.28 -24.26
C LEU A 51 -18.06 18.85 -24.52
N VAL A 52 -18.77 18.41 -23.47
CA VAL A 52 -20.11 17.86 -23.55
C VAL A 52 -20.94 18.36 -22.38
N THR A 53 -22.13 18.80 -22.64
CA THR A 53 -23.13 19.10 -21.60
C THR A 53 -24.11 17.95 -21.51
N LEU A 54 -24.09 17.22 -20.41
CA LEU A 54 -25.02 16.12 -20.15
C LEU A 54 -25.82 16.44 -18.88
N ALA A 55 -27.16 16.36 -18.95
CA ALA A 55 -28.05 16.60 -17.82
C ALA A 55 -27.83 17.95 -17.08
N GLY A 56 -27.44 19.01 -17.80
CA GLY A 56 -27.18 20.33 -17.22
C GLY A 56 -25.79 20.53 -16.61
N HIS A 57 -24.93 19.51 -16.63
CA HIS A 57 -23.51 19.57 -16.20
C HIS A 57 -22.60 19.59 -17.41
N ALA A 58 -21.68 20.55 -17.43
CA ALA A 58 -20.67 20.69 -18.48
C ALA A 58 -19.45 19.85 -18.11
N PHE A 59 -19.25 18.73 -18.79
CA PHE A 59 -18.07 17.86 -18.59
C PHE A 59 -16.92 18.31 -19.47
N SER A 60 -15.77 18.51 -18.86
CA SER A 60 -14.50 18.75 -19.53
C SER A 60 -13.77 17.43 -19.81
N ALA A 61 -12.75 17.42 -20.67
CA ALA A 61 -11.91 16.25 -20.88
C ALA A 61 -11.21 15.84 -19.58
N ARG A 62 -10.83 16.81 -18.73
CA ARG A 62 -10.29 16.58 -17.39
C ARG A 62 -11.23 15.75 -16.54
N ASP A 63 -12.51 16.12 -16.49
CA ASP A 63 -13.50 15.44 -15.66
C ASP A 63 -13.70 14.00 -16.11
N LEU A 64 -13.74 13.75 -17.42
CA LEU A 64 -13.82 12.41 -17.99
C LEU A 64 -12.58 11.56 -17.62
N ILE A 65 -11.36 12.11 -17.70
CA ILE A 65 -10.15 11.41 -17.31
C ILE A 65 -10.17 11.09 -15.81
N MET A 66 -10.65 12.02 -14.98
CA MET A 66 -10.76 11.81 -13.54
C MET A 66 -11.79 10.74 -13.20
N LEU A 67 -12.95 10.73 -13.87
CA LEU A 67 -13.97 9.69 -13.72
C LEU A 67 -13.43 8.31 -14.10
N VAL A 68 -12.87 8.17 -15.30
CA VAL A 68 -12.31 6.90 -15.78
C VAL A 68 -11.16 6.45 -14.89
N GLY A 69 -10.24 7.36 -14.54
CA GLY A 69 -9.13 7.07 -13.64
C GLY A 69 -9.59 6.69 -12.24
N GLY A 70 -10.57 7.39 -11.68
CA GLY A 70 -11.15 7.07 -10.38
C GLY A 70 -11.83 5.71 -10.33
N VAL A 71 -12.63 5.38 -11.34
CA VAL A 71 -13.25 4.04 -11.49
C VAL A 71 -12.18 2.95 -11.63
N PHE A 72 -11.15 3.19 -12.42
CA PHE A 72 -10.01 2.27 -12.56
C PHE A 72 -9.30 2.05 -11.21
N LEU A 73 -9.07 3.11 -10.43
CA LEU A 73 -8.46 3.02 -9.11
C LEU A 73 -9.33 2.21 -8.14
N LEU A 74 -10.64 2.49 -8.09
CA LEU A 74 -11.57 1.75 -7.24
C LEU A 74 -11.58 0.26 -7.60
N PHE A 75 -11.70 -0.05 -8.89
CA PHE A 75 -11.70 -1.44 -9.36
C PHE A 75 -10.41 -2.17 -8.95
N LYS A 76 -9.25 -1.54 -9.21
CA LYS A 76 -7.95 -2.13 -8.89
C LYS A 76 -7.72 -2.26 -7.38
N ALA A 77 -8.06 -1.24 -6.60
CA ALA A 77 -7.88 -1.29 -5.15
C ALA A 77 -8.79 -2.35 -4.51
N THR A 78 -10.05 -2.46 -4.97
CA THR A 78 -10.98 -3.47 -4.49
C THR A 78 -10.51 -4.89 -4.83
N MET A 79 -10.05 -5.09 -6.06
CA MET A 79 -9.53 -6.38 -6.51
C MET A 79 -8.31 -6.82 -5.69
N GLU A 80 -7.35 -5.91 -5.50
CA GLU A 80 -6.14 -6.16 -4.71
C GLU A 80 -6.46 -6.40 -3.22
N LEU A 81 -7.42 -5.62 -2.69
CA LEU A 81 -7.86 -5.78 -1.30
C LEU A 81 -8.54 -7.14 -1.09
N ASN A 82 -9.38 -7.57 -2.03
CA ASN A 82 -10.04 -8.87 -1.99
C ASN A 82 -9.02 -10.03 -2.02
N GLU A 83 -8.03 -9.96 -2.92
CA GLU A 83 -6.95 -10.96 -2.98
C GLU A 83 -6.21 -11.08 -1.64
N ARG A 84 -5.92 -9.94 -0.97
CA ARG A 84 -5.22 -9.90 0.32
C ARG A 84 -6.08 -10.40 1.50
N LEU A 85 -7.38 -10.13 1.50
CA LEU A 85 -8.29 -10.54 2.57
C LEU A 85 -8.67 -12.02 2.48
N GLU A 86 -8.81 -12.56 1.26
CA GLU A 86 -9.14 -13.96 1.04
C GLU A 86 -7.95 -14.92 1.19
N GLY A 87 -6.75 -14.41 1.44
CA GLY A 87 -5.54 -15.22 1.63
C GLY A 87 -5.10 -16.01 0.40
N LYS A 88 -5.64 -15.69 -0.79
CA LYS A 88 -5.34 -16.41 -2.05
C LYS A 88 -3.88 -16.24 -2.52
N ASP A 89 -3.10 -15.42 -1.85
CA ASP A 89 -1.67 -15.25 -2.13
C ASP A 89 -0.83 -16.51 -1.83
N GLU A 90 -1.30 -17.42 -0.95
CA GLU A 90 -0.53 -18.58 -0.53
C GLU A 90 -0.82 -19.87 -1.33
N GLU A 91 -1.99 -20.00 -1.98
CA GLU A 91 -2.40 -21.22 -2.66
C GLU A 91 -2.20 -21.23 -4.18
N GLN A 92 -1.72 -20.13 -4.78
CA GLN A 92 -1.59 -20.08 -6.24
C GLN A 92 -0.32 -20.81 -6.71
N ASN A 93 -0.58 -21.94 -7.37
CA ASN A 93 0.29 -22.75 -8.21
C ASN A 93 1.55 -22.00 -8.70
N PRO A 94 2.78 -22.49 -8.40
CA PRO A 94 4.05 -21.84 -8.80
C PRO A 94 4.16 -21.52 -10.28
N GLN A 95 3.41 -22.22 -11.12
CA GLN A 95 3.37 -22.01 -12.57
C GLN A 95 2.57 -20.76 -13.01
N LYS A 96 1.72 -20.15 -12.17
CA LYS A 96 0.98 -18.91 -12.47
C LYS A 96 1.61 -17.63 -11.92
N ARG A 97 2.73 -17.71 -11.22
CA ARG A 97 3.48 -16.57 -10.66
C ARG A 97 4.20 -15.69 -11.70
N GLY A 98 3.80 -15.70 -12.93
CA GLY A 98 4.35 -14.85 -13.98
C GLY A 98 3.42 -13.71 -14.34
N ALA A 99 3.17 -12.74 -13.44
CA ALA A 99 2.68 -11.46 -13.92
C ALA A 99 3.67 -10.97 -14.98
N ARG A 100 3.16 -10.70 -16.19
CA ARG A 100 4.02 -10.23 -17.27
C ARG A 100 4.56 -8.85 -16.89
N PHE A 101 5.84 -8.62 -17.09
CA PHE A 101 6.54 -7.38 -16.77
C PHE A 101 5.81 -6.12 -17.31
N TRP A 102 5.48 -6.13 -18.59
CA TRP A 102 4.86 -4.99 -19.27
C TRP A 102 3.47 -4.58 -18.75
N PRO A 103 2.54 -5.49 -18.45
CA PRO A 103 1.26 -5.11 -17.82
C PRO A 103 1.43 -4.45 -16.46
N VAL A 104 2.40 -4.90 -15.64
CA VAL A 104 2.67 -4.26 -14.35
C VAL A 104 3.25 -2.87 -14.53
N VAL A 105 4.21 -2.70 -15.44
CA VAL A 105 4.77 -1.38 -15.76
C VAL A 105 3.68 -0.46 -16.32
N ALA A 106 2.83 -0.94 -17.22
CA ALA A 106 1.70 -0.16 -17.74
C ALA A 106 0.74 0.28 -16.62
N GLN A 107 0.41 -0.60 -15.67
CA GLN A 107 -0.43 -0.23 -14.53
C GLN A 107 0.22 0.86 -13.67
N ILE A 108 1.53 0.77 -13.42
CA ILE A 108 2.28 1.79 -12.68
C ILE A 108 2.18 3.14 -13.40
N VAL A 109 2.41 3.17 -14.72
CA VAL A 109 2.38 4.40 -15.52
C VAL A 109 0.97 5.00 -15.56
N VAL A 110 -0.06 4.18 -15.78
CA VAL A 110 -1.46 4.64 -15.81
C VAL A 110 -1.86 5.23 -14.47
N LEU A 111 -1.52 4.57 -13.37
CA LEU A 111 -1.79 5.07 -12.03
C LEU A 111 -1.08 6.40 -11.77
N ASP A 112 0.22 6.49 -12.10
CA ASP A 112 0.96 7.74 -11.94
C ASP A 112 0.40 8.85 -12.83
N ALA A 113 -0.03 8.54 -14.05
CA ALA A 113 -0.65 9.52 -14.95
C ALA A 113 -1.94 10.11 -14.37
N VAL A 114 -2.82 9.25 -13.80
CA VAL A 114 -4.06 9.70 -13.14
C VAL A 114 -3.76 10.63 -11.97
N PHE A 115 -2.83 10.25 -11.08
CA PHE A 115 -2.43 11.09 -9.95
C PHE A 115 -1.70 12.35 -10.39
N SER A 116 -0.91 12.28 -11.47
CA SER A 116 -0.11 13.38 -11.97
C SER A 116 -0.96 14.46 -12.61
N LEU A 117 -2.01 14.08 -13.34
CA LEU A 117 -2.89 15.04 -14.01
C LEU A 117 -3.48 16.04 -13.00
N ASP A 118 -4.07 15.52 -11.91
CA ASP A 118 -4.65 16.36 -10.88
C ASP A 118 -3.60 17.20 -10.14
N SER A 119 -2.45 16.62 -9.80
CA SER A 119 -1.37 17.34 -9.12
C SER A 119 -0.72 18.41 -10.00
N VAL A 120 -0.56 18.16 -11.30
CA VAL A 120 -0.02 19.13 -12.28
C VAL A 120 -0.98 20.29 -12.46
N ILE A 121 -2.28 20.03 -12.67
CA ILE A 121 -3.29 21.09 -12.81
C ILE A 121 -3.32 21.97 -11.55
N THR A 122 -3.27 21.36 -10.36
CA THR A 122 -3.23 22.10 -9.10
C THR A 122 -1.95 22.93 -8.97
N ALA A 123 -0.80 22.36 -9.30
CA ALA A 123 0.50 23.06 -9.21
C ALA A 123 0.58 24.24 -10.17
N VAL A 124 0.04 24.11 -11.37
CA VAL A 124 -0.04 25.20 -12.38
C VAL A 124 -0.87 26.37 -11.88
N GLY A 125 -1.95 26.09 -11.14
CA GLY A 125 -2.76 27.15 -10.53
C GLY A 125 -2.09 27.87 -9.35
N MET A 126 -0.98 27.32 -8.82
CA MET A 126 -0.30 27.87 -7.65
C MET A 126 1.06 28.49 -7.96
N VAL A 127 1.72 28.12 -9.05
CA VAL A 127 3.10 28.55 -9.38
C VAL A 127 3.19 28.93 -10.85
N ASP A 128 3.64 30.16 -11.12
CA ASP A 128 3.81 30.70 -12.48
C ASP A 128 5.15 30.32 -13.14
N HIS A 129 6.04 29.65 -12.40
CA HIS A 129 7.41 29.34 -12.87
C HIS A 129 7.57 27.86 -13.24
N LEU A 130 7.37 27.53 -14.53
CA LEU A 130 7.54 26.19 -15.08
C LEU A 130 8.89 25.52 -14.72
N PRO A 131 10.06 26.20 -14.78
CA PRO A 131 11.33 25.57 -14.42
C PRO A 131 11.39 25.09 -12.96
N VAL A 132 10.78 25.84 -12.04
CA VAL A 132 10.73 25.45 -10.62
C VAL A 132 9.91 24.18 -10.43
N MET A 133 8.78 24.07 -11.13
CA MET A 133 7.94 22.87 -11.11
C MET A 133 8.67 21.66 -11.69
N MET A 134 9.40 21.83 -12.79
CA MET A 134 10.18 20.73 -13.41
C MET A 134 11.26 20.23 -12.45
N VAL A 135 12.02 21.12 -11.82
CA VAL A 135 13.03 20.75 -10.82
C VAL A 135 12.40 20.04 -9.63
N ALA A 136 11.28 20.56 -9.11
CA ALA A 136 10.57 19.93 -8.00
C ALA A 136 10.11 18.48 -8.34
N VAL A 137 9.61 18.25 -9.54
CA VAL A 137 9.21 16.92 -10.01
C VAL A 137 10.42 15.98 -10.13
N ILE A 138 11.52 16.43 -10.70
CA ILE A 138 12.76 15.63 -10.82
C ILE A 138 13.28 15.24 -9.44
N VAL A 139 13.36 16.20 -8.52
CA VAL A 139 13.79 15.94 -7.13
C VAL A 139 12.83 14.96 -6.43
N ALA A 140 11.53 15.16 -6.58
CA ALA A 140 10.54 14.27 -5.98
C ALA A 140 10.70 12.81 -6.47
N ILE A 141 10.87 12.60 -7.78
CA ILE A 141 11.03 11.24 -8.31
C ILE A 141 12.40 10.64 -7.95
N PHE A 142 13.44 11.45 -7.89
CA PHE A 142 14.72 10.98 -7.38
C PHE A 142 14.64 10.50 -5.92
N LEU A 143 13.99 11.28 -5.05
CA LEU A 143 13.71 10.87 -3.68
C LEU A 143 12.83 9.59 -3.63
N MET A 144 11.86 9.50 -4.53
CA MET A 144 11.03 8.30 -4.67
C MET A 144 11.84 7.06 -5.05
N LEU A 145 12.78 7.17 -5.98
CA LEU A 145 13.68 6.08 -6.37
C LEU A 145 14.53 5.61 -5.19
N LEU A 146 15.10 6.55 -4.43
CA LEU A 146 15.90 6.25 -3.23
C LEU A 146 15.05 5.56 -2.15
N ALA A 147 13.86 6.08 -1.87
CA ALA A 147 12.96 5.59 -0.84
C ALA A 147 12.28 4.27 -1.21
N SER A 148 12.20 3.91 -2.50
CA SER A 148 11.36 2.80 -2.94
C SER A 148 11.84 1.44 -2.45
N LYS A 149 13.16 1.17 -2.34
CA LYS A 149 13.71 -0.09 -1.79
C LYS A 149 13.39 -0.28 -0.29
N PRO A 150 13.75 0.66 0.60
CA PRO A 150 13.43 0.52 2.02
C PRO A 150 11.92 0.46 2.26
N LEU A 151 11.14 1.21 1.46
CA LEU A 151 9.70 1.23 1.59
C LEU A 151 9.05 -0.11 1.19
N THR A 152 9.51 -0.74 0.10
CA THR A 152 9.04 -2.07 -0.30
C THR A 152 9.33 -3.10 0.79
N ARG A 153 10.52 -3.08 1.40
CA ARG A 153 10.85 -3.98 2.52
C ARG A 153 9.95 -3.75 3.73
N PHE A 154 9.67 -2.49 4.03
CA PHE A 154 8.80 -2.10 5.14
C PHE A 154 7.37 -2.59 4.93
N VAL A 155 6.81 -2.38 3.75
CA VAL A 155 5.45 -2.81 3.36
C VAL A 155 5.32 -4.33 3.43
N ASN A 156 6.29 -5.08 2.90
CA ASN A 156 6.25 -6.53 2.89
C ASN A 156 6.33 -7.15 4.30
N ASN A 157 6.94 -6.44 5.24
CA ASN A 157 7.00 -6.89 6.64
C ASN A 157 5.75 -6.53 7.46
N HIS A 158 4.85 -5.70 6.91
CA HIS A 158 3.69 -5.19 7.62
C HIS A 158 2.42 -5.28 6.76
N PRO A 159 1.73 -6.43 6.73
CA PRO A 159 0.55 -6.65 5.90
C PRO A 159 -0.60 -5.67 6.19
N THR A 160 -0.72 -5.21 7.44
CA THR A 160 -1.71 -4.19 7.84
C THR A 160 -1.50 -2.87 7.10
N ILE A 161 -0.25 -2.49 6.82
CA ILE A 161 0.09 -1.28 6.06
C ILE A 161 -0.34 -1.43 4.60
N VAL A 162 -0.26 -2.63 4.02
CA VAL A 162 -0.76 -2.87 2.66
C VAL A 162 -2.26 -2.59 2.59
N ILE A 163 -3.04 -3.13 3.53
CA ILE A 163 -4.48 -2.91 3.61
C ILE A 163 -4.79 -1.42 3.78
N LEU A 164 -4.05 -0.73 4.65
CA LEU A 164 -4.19 0.71 4.87
C LEU A 164 -3.92 1.51 3.58
N CYS A 165 -2.85 1.17 2.85
CA CYS A 165 -2.53 1.83 1.57
C CYS A 165 -3.59 1.58 0.51
N LEU A 166 -4.14 0.37 0.43
CA LEU A 166 -5.24 0.05 -0.50
C LEU A 166 -6.52 0.79 -0.13
N SER A 167 -6.82 0.95 1.17
CA SER A 167 -7.93 1.76 1.65
C SER A 167 -7.78 3.24 1.27
N PHE A 168 -6.56 3.78 1.34
CA PHE A 168 -6.29 5.14 0.85
C PHE A 168 -6.47 5.25 -0.66
N LEU A 169 -6.08 4.22 -1.41
CA LEU A 169 -6.29 4.21 -2.86
C LEU A 169 -7.79 4.23 -3.21
N LEU A 170 -8.61 3.47 -2.46
CA LEU A 170 -10.08 3.52 -2.58
C LEU A 170 -10.61 4.92 -2.31
N MET A 171 -10.17 5.55 -1.21
CA MET A 171 -10.60 6.90 -0.83
C MET A 171 -10.23 7.94 -1.89
N ILE A 172 -9.02 7.85 -2.47
CA ILE A 172 -8.58 8.75 -3.53
C ILE A 172 -9.35 8.48 -4.83
N GLY A 173 -9.57 7.21 -5.19
CA GLY A 173 -10.39 6.86 -6.34
C GLY A 173 -11.80 7.44 -6.24
N PHE A 174 -12.42 7.36 -5.07
CA PHE A 174 -13.73 7.97 -4.80
C PHE A 174 -13.68 9.50 -4.91
N SER A 175 -12.64 10.14 -4.34
CA SER A 175 -12.44 11.58 -4.45
C SER A 175 -12.30 12.05 -5.91
N LEU A 176 -11.55 11.30 -6.74
CA LEU A 176 -11.43 11.62 -8.17
C LEU A 176 -12.75 11.52 -8.92
N ILE A 177 -13.57 10.53 -8.58
CA ILE A 177 -14.92 10.41 -9.15
C ILE A 177 -15.79 11.60 -8.74
N ALA A 178 -15.77 11.97 -7.46
CA ALA A 178 -16.51 13.13 -6.96
C ALA A 178 -16.06 14.42 -7.66
N ASP A 179 -14.74 14.64 -7.78
CA ASP A 179 -14.19 15.78 -8.52
C ASP A 179 -14.60 15.76 -10.00
N GLY A 180 -14.64 14.59 -10.65
CA GLY A 180 -15.09 14.42 -12.03
C GLY A 180 -16.58 14.72 -12.23
N PHE A 181 -17.41 14.58 -11.19
CA PHE A 181 -18.81 15.02 -11.18
C PHE A 181 -18.96 16.51 -10.77
N GLY A 182 -17.87 17.22 -10.53
CA GLY A 182 -17.88 18.63 -10.12
C GLY A 182 -18.04 18.85 -8.62
N PHE A 183 -18.07 17.79 -7.79
CA PHE A 183 -18.05 17.89 -6.34
C PHE A 183 -16.62 18.05 -5.84
N HIS A 184 -16.20 19.27 -5.58
CA HIS A 184 -14.83 19.57 -5.12
C HIS A 184 -14.66 19.18 -3.65
N ILE A 185 -13.92 18.10 -3.41
CA ILE A 185 -13.51 17.70 -2.06
C ILE A 185 -12.19 18.38 -1.74
N PRO A 186 -12.13 19.29 -0.74
CA PRO A 186 -10.87 19.91 -0.35
C PRO A 186 -9.84 18.86 0.08
N LYS A 187 -8.69 18.83 -0.59
CA LYS A 187 -7.63 17.82 -0.37
C LYS A 187 -7.12 17.77 1.08
N GLY A 188 -7.31 18.86 1.83
CA GLY A 188 -6.99 18.91 3.25
C GLY A 188 -7.70 17.83 4.07
N TYR A 189 -8.96 17.53 3.78
CA TYR A 189 -9.72 16.46 4.47
C TYR A 189 -9.13 15.08 4.17
N LEU A 190 -8.73 14.83 2.92
CA LEU A 190 -8.07 13.59 2.54
C LEU A 190 -6.74 13.40 3.27
N TYR A 191 -5.92 14.45 3.31
CA TYR A 191 -4.65 14.40 4.03
C TYR A 191 -4.83 14.25 5.54
N ALA A 192 -5.83 14.88 6.12
CA ALA A 192 -6.16 14.71 7.54
C ALA A 192 -6.60 13.27 7.84
N ALA A 193 -7.46 12.68 7.00
CA ALA A 193 -7.90 11.29 7.16
C ALA A 193 -6.74 10.30 7.02
N ILE A 194 -5.86 10.50 6.03
CA ILE A 194 -4.64 9.69 5.86
C ILE A 194 -3.72 9.83 7.08
N GLY A 195 -3.46 11.07 7.54
CA GLY A 195 -2.62 11.34 8.69
C GLY A 195 -3.16 10.67 9.95
N PHE A 196 -4.47 10.80 10.22
CA PHE A 196 -5.13 10.14 11.34
C PHE A 196 -4.99 8.61 11.29
N SER A 197 -5.25 8.01 10.14
CA SER A 197 -5.15 6.56 9.96
C SER A 197 -3.71 6.05 10.14
N VAL A 198 -2.72 6.79 9.67
CA VAL A 198 -1.29 6.46 9.88
C VAL A 198 -0.92 6.51 11.37
N VAL A 199 -1.42 7.50 12.12
CA VAL A 199 -1.22 7.60 13.57
C VAL A 199 -1.85 6.41 14.28
N ILE A 200 -3.10 6.07 13.96
CA ILE A 200 -3.78 4.90 14.54
C ILE A 200 -3.02 3.60 14.26
N GLU A 201 -2.57 3.39 13.03
CA GLU A 201 -1.79 2.20 12.68
C GLU A 201 -0.44 2.18 13.41
N GLY A 202 0.23 3.32 13.56
CA GLY A 202 1.45 3.45 14.34
C GLY A 202 1.23 3.06 15.81
N LEU A 203 0.14 3.51 16.43
CA LEU A 203 -0.23 3.14 17.80
C LEU A 203 -0.56 1.65 17.91
N ASN A 204 -1.27 1.09 16.93
CA ASN A 204 -1.59 -0.33 16.89
C ASN A 204 -0.33 -1.20 16.80
N GLN A 205 0.62 -0.84 15.96
CA GLN A 205 1.90 -1.54 15.86
C GLN A 205 2.72 -1.43 17.15
N LEU A 206 2.72 -0.26 17.78
CA LEU A 206 3.39 -0.06 19.07
C LEU A 206 2.77 -0.95 20.16
N ALA A 207 1.44 -1.05 20.20
CA ALA A 207 0.71 -1.92 21.12
C ALA A 207 1.04 -3.41 20.87
N HIS A 208 1.08 -3.83 19.61
CA HIS A 208 1.48 -5.20 19.24
C HIS A 208 2.93 -5.52 19.64
N PHE A 209 3.86 -4.59 19.45
CA PHE A 209 5.24 -4.75 19.85
C PHE A 209 5.40 -4.90 21.37
N ASN A 210 4.71 -4.09 22.15
CA ASN A 210 4.68 -4.18 23.60
C ASN A 210 4.07 -5.51 24.06
N ARG A 211 2.95 -5.94 23.47
CA ARG A 211 2.30 -7.21 23.79
C ARG A 211 3.21 -8.41 23.54
N ARG A 212 3.97 -8.41 22.44
CA ARG A 212 4.95 -9.48 22.15
C ARG A 212 6.05 -9.52 23.18
N ARG A 213 6.56 -8.37 23.65
CA ARG A 213 7.57 -8.29 24.74
C ARG A 213 7.02 -8.87 26.06
N PHE A 214 5.78 -8.53 26.44
CA PHE A 214 5.13 -9.08 27.64
C PHE A 214 4.91 -10.59 27.58
N LEU A 215 4.50 -11.11 26.43
CA LEU A 215 4.32 -12.54 26.23
C LEU A 215 5.66 -13.28 26.27
N SER A 216 6.69 -12.76 25.64
CA SER A 216 8.05 -13.34 25.65
C SER A 216 8.64 -13.37 27.06
N ALA A 217 8.35 -12.37 27.90
CA ALA A 217 8.79 -12.34 29.29
C ALA A 217 8.05 -13.37 30.19
N LYS A 218 6.80 -13.72 29.86
CA LYS A 218 6.00 -14.71 30.63
C LYS A 218 6.24 -16.18 30.20
N LEU A 219 6.70 -16.42 28.99
CA LEU A 219 6.97 -17.76 28.48
C LEU A 219 7.99 -18.56 29.31
N PRO A 220 9.14 -17.99 29.79
CA PRO A 220 10.10 -18.74 30.59
C PRO A 220 9.57 -19.13 31.96
N LEU A 221 8.70 -18.30 32.56
CA LEU A 221 8.06 -18.63 33.84
C LEU A 221 7.07 -19.79 33.71
N ARG A 222 6.27 -19.81 32.65
CA ARG A 222 5.31 -20.87 32.40
C ARG A 222 5.98 -22.22 32.08
N LYS A 223 7.10 -22.22 31.37
CA LYS A 223 7.91 -23.43 31.15
C LYS A 223 8.51 -23.96 32.45
N ARG A 224 9.08 -23.10 33.28
CA ARG A 224 9.65 -23.47 34.58
C ARG A 224 8.59 -24.06 35.53
N THR A 225 7.40 -23.48 35.60
CA THR A 225 6.31 -24.04 36.41
C THR A 225 5.81 -25.36 35.87
N ALA A 226 5.66 -25.52 34.56
CA ALA A 226 5.28 -26.79 33.94
C ALA A 226 6.33 -27.89 34.17
N GLU A 227 7.61 -27.60 34.03
CA GLU A 227 8.69 -28.53 34.35
C GLU A 227 8.77 -28.89 35.85
N ALA A 228 8.52 -27.94 36.73
CA ALA A 228 8.45 -28.20 38.15
C ALA A 228 7.28 -29.13 38.51
N VAL A 229 6.10 -28.91 37.95
CA VAL A 229 4.92 -29.76 38.15
C VAL A 229 5.16 -31.18 37.59
N LEU A 230 5.78 -31.28 36.40
CA LEU A 230 6.11 -32.58 35.81
C LEU A 230 7.15 -33.35 36.65
N ARG A 231 8.13 -32.66 37.24
CA ARG A 231 9.10 -33.30 38.16
C ARG A 231 8.42 -33.82 39.44
N LEU A 232 7.51 -33.03 40.03
CA LEU A 232 6.74 -33.47 41.21
C LEU A 232 5.85 -34.68 40.92
N LEU A 233 5.17 -34.70 39.77
CA LEU A 233 4.34 -35.82 39.37
C LEU A 233 5.19 -37.07 39.10
N ARG A 234 6.35 -36.93 38.45
CA ARG A 234 7.26 -38.09 38.22
C ARG A 234 7.82 -38.65 39.53
N GLY A 235 8.24 -37.79 40.47
CA GLY A 235 8.70 -38.23 41.78
C GLY A 235 7.61 -38.96 42.61
N HIS A 236 6.33 -38.59 42.44
CA HIS A 236 5.23 -39.24 43.11
C HIS A 236 4.95 -40.64 42.54
N HIS A 237 5.10 -40.85 41.23
CA HIS A 237 5.01 -42.16 40.61
C HIS A 237 6.14 -43.11 41.04
N GLU A 238 7.36 -42.59 41.12
CA GLU A 238 8.53 -43.39 41.52
C GLU A 238 8.45 -43.90 42.97
N HIS A 239 7.90 -43.08 43.89
CA HIS A 239 7.60 -43.52 45.27
C HIS A 239 6.45 -44.52 45.33
N ALA A 240 5.41 -44.39 44.53
CA ALA A 240 4.29 -45.33 44.49
C ALA A 240 4.70 -46.71 43.96
N ASP A 241 5.63 -46.75 42.99
CA ASP A 241 6.16 -48.02 42.47
C ASP A 241 7.08 -48.72 43.48
N LEU A 242 7.88 -48.01 44.27
CA LEU A 242 8.72 -48.55 45.35
C LEU A 242 7.90 -49.11 46.50
N ASP A 243 6.78 -48.45 46.89
CA ASP A 243 5.87 -48.93 47.92
C ASP A 243 5.11 -50.18 47.44
N ALA A 244 4.77 -50.28 46.17
CA ALA A 244 4.16 -51.46 45.58
C ALA A 244 5.12 -52.65 45.55
N GLU A 245 6.38 -52.44 45.23
CA GLU A 245 7.44 -53.45 45.16
C GLU A 245 7.79 -54.00 46.57
N THR A 246 7.89 -53.11 47.58
CA THR A 246 8.11 -53.49 48.97
C THR A 246 6.92 -54.27 49.57
N SER A 247 5.68 -53.96 49.18
CA SER A 247 4.46 -54.63 49.62
C SER A 247 4.30 -56.03 49.02
N SER A 248 4.98 -56.34 47.92
CA SER A 248 4.95 -57.66 47.27
C SER A 248 5.99 -58.64 47.80
N LEU A 249 6.89 -58.20 48.67
CA LEU A 249 8.00 -58.99 49.24
C LEU A 249 7.75 -59.46 50.70
N VAL A 250 6.62 -59.11 51.27
CA VAL A 250 6.13 -59.52 52.60
C VAL A 250 4.96 -60.51 52.41
#